data_551146739ef004956763e91b82634ca8
#
_entry.id   551146739ef004956763e91b82634ca8
#
_cell.length_a   1.000
_cell.length_b   1.000
_cell.length_c   1.000
_cell.angle_alpha   90.00
_cell.angle_beta   90.00
_cell.angle_gamma   90.00
#
_symmetry.space_group_name_H-M   'P 1'
#
loop_
_entity.id
_entity.type
_entity.pdbx_description
1 polymer ?
#
loop_
_entity_poly.entity_id
_entity_poly.type
_entity_poly.pdbx_seq_one_letter_code
_entity_poly.pdbx_strand_id
1 'polypeptide(L)'
;MGQSTGRVANCTASSYQSLLFTRFLPLTTSASTNTVPAAAAREIRRRRTFAIISHPDAGKTTLTEKLLLYGGAIGLAGSVTSKKEQQSTSSDWMGMEKERGISVSSTVLQFDYKDCCVNLLDTPGHHDFSEDTYRVLSAVDSAVMVIDAGKGVEPQTLKLFEVCRRRGVPIFVFINKMDRPSRPPLELIDELEKVLGLAPAPVNWPLGDGPRFRGVYDRKKGEVNLYERTPHGAFKAPLEVAGIEDEKVREALSDELYETVTQEVELLDGVTEPLDIERVLAGEQMPIYFGSAMNNFGVQNMLESFLEMAPSPTGRVSESKMVDPNTDNFSGFVFKIQANMNPRHRDRAVFVRIVSGIFERDMQVVDQRSGRKVRLANAQKLFGQDRETLDTAYAGDILALVGNYNFLIGDTLT
;
A
#
# COMPACT_ATOMS: atom_id res chain seq x y z
N MET A 1 40.55 -59.37 -18.29
CA MET A 1 41.13 -58.11 -17.83
C MET A 1 40.38 -57.05 -18.56
N GLY A 2 39.26 -56.61 -18.02
CA GLY A 2 38.34 -55.68 -18.66
C GLY A 2 38.32 -54.36 -17.93
N GLN A 3 38.62 -53.29 -18.62
CA GLN A 3 38.40 -51.93 -18.15
C GLN A 3 36.99 -51.48 -18.47
N SER A 4 36.24 -51.15 -17.44
CA SER A 4 34.91 -50.55 -17.51
C SER A 4 35.09 -49.03 -17.38
N THR A 5 34.86 -48.31 -18.47
CA THR A 5 34.81 -46.84 -18.49
C THR A 5 33.36 -46.37 -18.17
N GLY A 6 33.18 -45.82 -16.97
CA GLY A 6 31.94 -45.16 -16.59
C GLY A 6 31.77 -43.80 -17.30
N ARG A 7 30.75 -43.65 -18.09
CA ARG A 7 30.28 -42.36 -18.63
C ARG A 7 29.56 -41.60 -17.54
N VAL A 8 30.11 -40.45 -17.16
CA VAL A 8 29.44 -39.44 -16.38
C VAL A 8 28.49 -38.68 -17.35
N ALA A 9 27.21 -38.80 -17.12
CA ALA A 9 26.20 -38.01 -17.84
C ALA A 9 26.15 -36.58 -17.28
N ASN A 10 26.62 -35.61 -18.07
CA ASN A 10 26.38 -34.19 -17.84
C ASN A 10 24.86 -33.90 -18.03
N CYS A 11 24.16 -33.70 -16.96
CA CYS A 11 22.82 -33.13 -16.97
C CYS A 11 22.94 -31.61 -17.07
N THR A 12 22.77 -31.07 -18.27
CA THR A 12 22.67 -29.63 -18.54
C THR A 12 21.35 -29.11 -17.96
N ALA A 13 21.48 -28.14 -17.08
CA ALA A 13 20.37 -27.34 -16.56
C ALA A 13 19.82 -26.41 -17.67
N SER A 14 18.89 -26.89 -18.46
CA SER A 14 18.20 -26.10 -19.48
C SER A 14 16.84 -26.71 -19.78
N SER A 15 15.87 -26.54 -18.90
CA SER A 15 14.46 -26.80 -19.20
C SER A 15 13.47 -26.39 -18.08
N TYR A 16 13.75 -25.34 -17.31
CA TYR A 16 12.80 -24.81 -16.31
C TYR A 16 12.38 -23.34 -16.54
N GLN A 17 12.59 -22.79 -17.74
CA GLN A 17 12.28 -21.38 -18.04
C GLN A 17 11.07 -21.15 -18.95
N SER A 18 10.21 -22.12 -19.23
CA SER A 18 9.14 -21.90 -20.22
C SER A 18 7.72 -22.27 -19.78
N LEU A 19 7.37 -22.11 -18.51
CA LEU A 19 5.98 -22.38 -18.06
C LEU A 19 5.51 -21.42 -16.96
N LEU A 20 5.53 -20.10 -17.18
CA LEU A 20 4.83 -19.12 -16.30
C LEU A 20 4.52 -17.77 -17.00
N PHE A 21 4.26 -17.77 -18.31
CA PHE A 21 3.62 -16.60 -18.96
C PHE A 21 2.26 -17.02 -19.49
N THR A 22 1.26 -17.07 -18.61
CA THR A 22 -0.13 -17.08 -19.05
C THR A 22 -0.50 -15.64 -19.40
N ARG A 23 -0.37 -15.28 -20.69
CA ARG A 23 -0.94 -14.06 -21.25
C ARG A 23 -2.41 -13.98 -20.85
N PHE A 24 -2.79 -12.88 -20.19
CA PHE A 24 -4.18 -12.49 -20.03
C PHE A 24 -4.77 -12.21 -21.42
N LEU A 25 -5.44 -13.18 -21.99
CA LEU A 25 -6.37 -12.95 -23.11
C LEU A 25 -7.71 -12.52 -22.50
N PRO A 26 -8.39 -11.50 -23.04
CA PRO A 26 -9.73 -11.18 -22.62
C PRO A 26 -10.65 -12.32 -23.05
N LEU A 27 -11.09 -13.13 -22.10
CA LEU A 27 -12.16 -14.11 -22.31
C LEU A 27 -13.49 -13.37 -22.44
N THR A 28 -13.92 -13.15 -23.68
CA THR A 28 -15.30 -12.79 -24.00
C THR A 28 -16.22 -13.98 -23.71
N THR A 29 -16.79 -14.02 -22.54
CA THR A 29 -17.93 -14.88 -22.25
C THR A 29 -19.14 -14.01 -21.97
N SER A 30 -20.07 -13.95 -22.90
CA SER A 30 -21.40 -13.39 -22.75
C SER A 30 -22.26 -14.27 -21.81
N ALA A 31 -22.12 -14.04 -20.52
CA ALA A 31 -23.21 -14.30 -19.58
C ALA A 31 -23.83 -12.92 -19.30
N SER A 32 -25.13 -12.78 -19.42
CA SER A 32 -25.87 -11.57 -19.03
C SER A 32 -25.74 -11.41 -17.51
N THR A 33 -24.62 -10.86 -17.07
CA THR A 33 -24.43 -10.47 -15.68
C THR A 33 -25.14 -9.15 -15.49
N ASN A 34 -26.18 -9.12 -14.66
CA ASN A 34 -26.71 -7.86 -14.18
C ASN A 34 -25.56 -7.06 -13.57
N THR A 35 -25.36 -5.86 -14.06
CA THR A 35 -24.34 -4.96 -13.53
C THR A 35 -24.97 -4.00 -12.55
N VAL A 36 -24.18 -3.55 -11.58
CA VAL A 36 -24.63 -2.52 -10.62
C VAL A 36 -25.10 -1.24 -11.33
N PRO A 37 -25.99 -0.44 -10.71
CA PRO A 37 -26.36 0.87 -11.25
C PRO A 37 -25.16 1.76 -11.50
N ALA A 38 -25.25 2.67 -12.48
CA ALA A 38 -24.15 3.56 -12.87
C ALA A 38 -23.59 4.39 -11.69
N ALA A 39 -24.44 4.80 -10.75
CA ALA A 39 -24.01 5.49 -9.54
C ALA A 39 -23.10 4.60 -8.66
N ALA A 40 -23.47 3.33 -8.48
CA ALA A 40 -22.66 2.37 -7.72
C ALA A 40 -21.35 2.05 -8.45
N ALA A 41 -21.37 1.88 -9.77
CA ALA A 41 -20.16 1.69 -10.57
C ALA A 41 -19.19 2.89 -10.44
N ARG A 42 -19.71 4.12 -10.32
CA ARG A 42 -18.89 5.30 -10.03
C ARG A 42 -18.28 5.21 -8.63
N GLU A 43 -19.05 4.81 -7.64
CA GLU A 43 -18.55 4.61 -6.28
C GLU A 43 -17.47 3.52 -6.22
N ILE A 44 -17.65 2.39 -6.89
CA ILE A 44 -16.64 1.34 -6.99
C ILE A 44 -15.33 1.90 -7.59
N ARG A 45 -15.40 2.66 -8.67
CA ARG A 45 -14.21 3.25 -9.32
C ARG A 45 -13.44 4.23 -8.44
N ARG A 46 -14.10 4.88 -7.46
CA ARG A 46 -13.46 5.79 -6.51
C ARG A 46 -12.60 5.06 -5.47
N ARG A 47 -12.82 3.76 -5.23
CA ARG A 47 -12.12 3.01 -4.17
C ARG A 47 -10.67 2.77 -4.52
N ARG A 48 -9.80 2.98 -3.53
CA ARG A 48 -8.39 2.64 -3.55
C ARG A 48 -8.07 1.88 -2.28
N THR A 49 -7.88 0.58 -2.41
CA THR A 49 -7.63 -0.30 -1.26
C THR A 49 -6.21 -0.81 -1.32
N PHE A 50 -5.38 -0.37 -0.40
CA PHE A 50 -3.97 -0.70 -0.38
C PHE A 50 -3.44 -0.97 1.02
N ALA A 51 -2.32 -1.71 1.10
CA ALA A 51 -1.57 -1.94 2.32
C ALA A 51 -0.28 -1.13 2.33
N ILE A 52 0.14 -0.71 3.52
CA ILE A 52 1.51 -0.25 3.73
C ILE A 52 2.32 -1.40 4.31
N ILE A 53 3.41 -1.74 3.64
CA ILE A 53 4.33 -2.81 4.02
C ILE A 53 5.74 -2.26 4.20
N SER A 54 6.49 -2.79 5.16
CA SER A 54 7.87 -2.36 5.40
C SER A 54 8.62 -3.31 6.31
N HIS A 55 9.93 -3.15 6.36
CA HIS A 55 10.72 -3.62 7.50
C HIS A 55 10.36 -2.83 8.78
N PRO A 56 10.51 -3.41 10.00
CA PRO A 56 10.41 -2.66 11.25
C PRO A 56 11.26 -1.39 11.23
N ASP A 57 10.74 -0.32 11.82
CA ASP A 57 11.40 0.99 11.92
C ASP A 57 11.65 1.75 10.60
N ALA A 58 11.21 1.26 9.44
CA ALA A 58 11.30 2.02 8.19
C ALA A 58 10.42 3.29 8.16
N GLY A 59 9.51 3.44 9.13
CA GLY A 59 8.63 4.60 9.29
C GLY A 59 7.22 4.41 8.76
N LYS A 60 6.75 3.15 8.71
CA LYS A 60 5.40 2.79 8.27
C LYS A 60 4.31 3.53 9.05
N THR A 61 4.28 3.41 10.37
CA THR A 61 3.29 4.06 11.24
C THR A 61 3.31 5.57 11.08
N THR A 62 4.51 6.17 10.95
CA THR A 62 4.65 7.60 10.68
C THR A 62 4.01 7.96 9.34
N LEU A 63 4.27 7.20 8.27
CA LEU A 63 3.67 7.45 6.96
C LEU A 63 2.14 7.30 7.03
N THR A 64 1.63 6.24 7.66
CA THR A 64 0.18 6.04 7.87
C THR A 64 -0.48 7.27 8.49
N GLU A 65 0.09 7.81 9.57
CA GLU A 65 -0.45 9.02 10.21
C GLU A 65 -0.40 10.25 9.31
N LYS A 66 0.65 10.39 8.51
CA LYS A 66 0.73 11.51 7.59
C LYS A 66 -0.31 11.41 6.47
N LEU A 67 -0.59 10.20 5.97
CA LEU A 67 -1.67 10.01 5.00
C LEU A 67 -3.04 10.37 5.59
N LEU A 68 -3.30 10.01 6.86
CA LEU A 68 -4.52 10.43 7.57
C LEU A 68 -4.59 11.94 7.78
N LEU A 69 -3.47 12.59 8.07
CA LEU A 69 -3.38 14.04 8.18
C LEU A 69 -3.74 14.74 6.87
N TYR A 70 -3.19 14.26 5.75
CA TYR A 70 -3.50 14.80 4.42
C TYR A 70 -4.95 14.51 4.02
N GLY A 71 -5.49 13.35 4.35
CA GLY A 71 -6.89 12.99 4.19
C GLY A 71 -7.88 13.78 5.06
N GLY A 72 -7.37 14.62 5.99
CA GLY A 72 -8.22 15.38 6.91
C GLY A 72 -8.90 14.52 7.98
N ALA A 73 -8.53 13.25 8.07
CA ALA A 73 -9.10 12.31 9.03
C ALA A 73 -8.57 12.53 10.47
N ILE A 74 -7.41 13.17 10.60
CA ILE A 74 -6.85 13.66 11.86
C ILE A 74 -6.39 15.11 11.69
N GLY A 75 -6.58 15.93 12.74
CA GLY A 75 -6.17 17.33 12.72
C GLY A 75 -4.69 17.56 13.03
N LEU A 76 -4.07 16.65 13.75
CA LEU A 76 -2.67 16.70 14.18
C LEU A 76 -2.09 15.28 14.16
N ALA A 77 -0.94 15.09 13.53
CA ALA A 77 -0.24 13.81 13.60
C ALA A 77 0.54 13.69 14.91
N GLY A 78 0.46 12.52 15.56
CA GLY A 78 1.24 12.22 16.76
C GLY A 78 2.72 12.12 16.43
N SER A 79 3.57 12.57 17.34
CA SER A 79 5.02 12.42 17.22
C SER A 79 5.47 11.10 17.82
N VAL A 80 6.04 10.22 17.00
CA VAL A 80 6.65 8.94 17.44
C VAL A 80 7.92 9.17 18.30
N THR A 81 8.36 10.42 18.48
CA THR A 81 9.71 10.77 18.95
C THR A 81 9.87 10.92 20.47
N SER A 82 8.83 10.95 21.29
CA SER A 82 9.03 11.09 22.74
C SER A 82 8.73 9.81 23.52
N LYS A 83 9.79 9.19 24.04
CA LYS A 83 9.72 8.07 24.99
C LYS A 83 9.08 8.42 26.34
N LYS A 84 8.63 9.66 26.58
CA LYS A 84 8.15 10.13 27.90
C LYS A 84 6.73 10.68 27.97
N GLU A 85 6.08 10.98 26.83
CA GLU A 85 4.66 11.32 26.80
C GLU A 85 4.06 10.67 25.55
N GLN A 86 3.68 9.40 25.69
CA GLN A 86 3.07 8.62 24.62
C GLN A 86 1.65 9.15 24.34
N GLN A 87 1.54 10.13 23.45
CA GLN A 87 0.34 10.27 22.64
C GLN A 87 0.31 9.07 21.72
N SER A 88 -0.64 8.17 21.92
CA SER A 88 -0.82 6.99 21.07
C SER A 88 -1.18 7.43 19.68
N THR A 89 -0.52 6.82 18.69
CA THR A 89 -0.83 7.00 17.29
C THR A 89 -2.25 6.50 16.99
N SER A 90 -2.92 7.06 15.99
CA SER A 90 -4.28 6.62 15.60
C SER A 90 -4.30 5.17 15.10
N SER A 91 -3.15 4.64 14.66
CA SER A 91 -2.99 3.24 14.22
C SER A 91 -2.67 2.28 15.37
N ASP A 92 -1.98 2.73 16.45
CA ASP A 92 -1.51 1.90 17.55
C ASP A 92 -2.40 2.08 18.80
N TRP A 93 -3.66 1.67 18.72
CA TRP A 93 -4.65 1.91 19.77
C TRP A 93 -4.79 0.78 20.80
N MET A 94 -4.28 -0.42 20.50
CA MET A 94 -4.34 -1.54 21.43
C MET A 94 -3.38 -1.35 22.61
N GLY A 95 -3.79 -1.77 23.81
CA GLY A 95 -2.97 -1.66 25.03
C GLY A 95 -1.59 -2.28 24.88
N MET A 96 -1.49 -3.43 24.20
CA MET A 96 -0.23 -4.11 23.89
C MET A 96 0.68 -3.33 22.93
N GLU A 97 0.10 -2.59 21.99
CA GLU A 97 0.82 -1.75 21.03
C GLU A 97 1.41 -0.54 21.73
N LYS A 98 0.64 0.07 22.67
CA LYS A 98 1.13 1.18 23.50
C LYS A 98 2.28 0.78 24.41
N GLU A 99 2.22 -0.42 25.01
CA GLU A 99 3.28 -0.91 25.90
C GLU A 99 4.57 -1.25 25.14
N ARG A 100 4.46 -1.79 23.94
CA ARG A 100 5.60 -2.21 23.11
C ARG A 100 6.12 -1.13 22.19
N GLY A 101 5.31 -0.10 21.87
CA GLY A 101 5.64 0.96 20.92
C GLY A 101 5.76 0.44 19.47
N ILE A 102 5.05 -0.66 19.15
CA ILE A 102 5.04 -1.30 17.83
C ILE A 102 3.63 -1.75 17.48
N SER A 103 3.27 -1.68 16.20
CA SER A 103 2.00 -2.22 15.70
C SER A 103 2.00 -3.74 15.78
N VAL A 104 1.05 -4.31 16.50
CA VAL A 104 0.90 -5.76 16.73
C VAL A 104 -0.13 -6.37 15.80
N SER A 105 -1.19 -5.62 15.45
CA SER A 105 -2.25 -6.07 14.58
C SER A 105 -2.46 -5.10 13.42
N SER A 106 -2.92 -5.62 12.28
CA SER A 106 -3.30 -4.77 11.15
C SER A 106 -4.54 -3.95 11.47
N THR A 107 -4.51 -2.67 11.10
CA THR A 107 -5.61 -1.72 11.29
C THR A 107 -6.19 -1.32 9.93
N VAL A 108 -7.51 -1.21 9.85
CA VAL A 108 -8.21 -0.70 8.67
C VAL A 108 -8.58 0.75 8.93
N LEU A 109 -8.18 1.62 8.02
CA LEU A 109 -8.41 3.06 8.09
C LEU A 109 -9.06 3.51 6.78
N GLN A 110 -10.17 4.23 6.85
CA GLN A 110 -10.89 4.67 5.66
C GLN A 110 -11.12 6.17 5.72
N PHE A 111 -10.76 6.87 4.65
CA PHE A 111 -10.94 8.31 4.51
C PHE A 111 -11.16 8.70 3.04
N ASP A 112 -11.79 9.86 2.82
CA ASP A 112 -11.89 10.42 1.48
C ASP A 112 -10.72 11.38 1.23
N TYR A 113 -10.16 11.33 0.03
CA TYR A 113 -9.15 12.27 -0.44
C TYR A 113 -9.39 12.62 -1.90
N LYS A 114 -9.64 13.90 -2.19
CA LYS A 114 -10.09 14.34 -3.52
C LYS A 114 -11.29 13.47 -3.97
N ASP A 115 -11.23 12.89 -5.17
CA ASP A 115 -12.30 12.05 -5.71
C ASP A 115 -12.19 10.56 -5.32
N CYS A 116 -11.23 10.19 -4.48
CA CYS A 116 -11.01 8.81 -4.07
C CYS A 116 -11.55 8.52 -2.66
N CYS A 117 -12.12 7.34 -2.49
CA CYS A 117 -12.37 6.73 -1.19
C CYS A 117 -11.24 5.74 -0.89
N VAL A 118 -10.44 6.06 0.11
CA VAL A 118 -9.22 5.33 0.44
C VAL A 118 -9.48 4.34 1.56
N ASN A 119 -9.18 3.07 1.31
CA ASN A 119 -9.13 2.01 2.31
C ASN A 119 -7.66 1.64 2.55
N LEU A 120 -7.10 2.15 3.62
CA LEU A 120 -5.72 1.91 4.01
C LEU A 120 -5.66 0.80 5.05
N LEU A 121 -4.89 -0.24 4.76
CA LEU A 121 -4.60 -1.33 5.68
C LEU A 121 -3.17 -1.18 6.19
N ASP A 122 -3.05 -0.73 7.43
CA ASP A 122 -1.76 -0.68 8.12
C ASP A 122 -1.39 -2.07 8.62
N THR A 123 -0.22 -2.59 8.27
CA THR A 123 0.22 -3.94 8.60
C THR A 123 1.28 -3.91 9.71
N PRO A 124 1.35 -4.92 10.59
CA PRO A 124 2.44 -5.01 11.55
C PRO A 124 3.78 -5.17 10.84
N GLY A 125 4.79 -4.40 11.24
CA GLY A 125 6.14 -4.45 10.65
C GLY A 125 7.02 -5.57 11.20
N HIS A 126 6.70 -6.12 12.39
CA HIS A 126 7.50 -7.12 13.06
C HIS A 126 7.37 -8.51 12.44
N HIS A 127 8.47 -9.25 12.42
CA HIS A 127 8.55 -10.61 11.87
C HIS A 127 7.54 -11.59 12.50
N ASP A 128 7.25 -11.42 13.80
CA ASP A 128 6.35 -12.30 14.54
C ASP A 128 4.87 -12.22 14.10
N PHE A 129 4.51 -11.17 13.36
CA PHE A 129 3.14 -10.90 12.88
C PHE A 129 2.97 -11.05 11.36
N SER A 130 3.91 -11.74 10.71
CA SER A 130 3.92 -11.89 9.24
C SER A 130 2.67 -12.58 8.68
N GLU A 131 2.05 -13.49 9.44
CA GLU A 131 0.83 -14.20 9.00
C GLU A 131 -0.37 -13.26 8.84
N ASP A 132 -0.57 -12.30 9.77
CA ASP A 132 -1.62 -11.28 9.65
C ASP A 132 -1.37 -10.40 8.41
N THR A 133 -0.12 -10.01 8.17
CA THR A 133 0.26 -9.25 6.97
C THR A 133 -0.05 -10.01 5.68
N TYR A 134 0.24 -11.30 5.61
CA TYR A 134 -0.06 -12.12 4.43
C TYR A 134 -1.56 -12.23 4.14
N ARG A 135 -2.38 -12.29 5.20
CA ARG A 135 -3.84 -12.27 5.08
C ARG A 135 -4.35 -10.93 4.59
N VAL A 136 -3.83 -9.83 5.14
CA VAL A 136 -4.17 -8.47 4.71
C VAL A 136 -3.85 -8.23 3.24
N LEU A 137 -2.68 -8.70 2.77
CA LEU A 137 -2.30 -8.60 1.36
C LEU A 137 -3.23 -9.37 0.40
N SER A 138 -4.11 -10.26 0.90
CA SER A 138 -5.17 -10.84 0.07
C SER A 138 -6.36 -9.91 -0.13
N ALA A 139 -6.52 -8.91 0.70
CA ALA A 139 -7.66 -8.00 0.69
C ALA A 139 -7.40 -6.67 -0.01
N VAL A 140 -6.19 -6.44 -0.52
CA VAL A 140 -5.81 -5.18 -1.17
C VAL A 140 -5.64 -5.31 -2.68
N ASP A 141 -5.68 -4.17 -3.37
CA ASP A 141 -5.51 -4.06 -4.82
C ASP A 141 -4.13 -3.50 -5.19
N SER A 142 -3.41 -2.90 -4.23
CA SER A 142 -2.03 -2.41 -4.40
C SER A 142 -1.31 -2.36 -3.05
N ALA A 143 0.00 -2.12 -3.05
CA ALA A 143 0.79 -1.98 -1.85
C ALA A 143 1.78 -0.81 -1.95
N VAL A 144 1.96 -0.07 -0.86
CA VAL A 144 3.03 0.92 -0.69
C VAL A 144 4.11 0.29 0.19
N MET A 145 5.28 0.11 -0.39
CA MET A 145 6.45 -0.43 0.28
C MET A 145 7.33 0.71 0.79
N VAL A 146 7.51 0.78 2.11
CA VAL A 146 8.35 1.81 2.75
C VAL A 146 9.74 1.26 3.00
N ILE A 147 10.74 1.98 2.51
CA ILE A 147 12.17 1.65 2.62
C ILE A 147 12.89 2.76 3.36
N ASP A 148 13.80 2.39 4.25
CA ASP A 148 14.69 3.33 4.94
C ASP A 148 15.84 3.73 4.00
N ALA A 149 15.98 5.02 3.68
CA ALA A 149 17.00 5.52 2.76
C ALA A 149 18.45 5.23 3.22
N GLY A 150 18.67 5.09 4.54
CA GLY A 150 19.98 4.75 5.09
C GLY A 150 20.30 3.26 5.01
N LYS A 151 19.27 2.38 4.94
CA LYS A 151 19.46 0.94 5.02
C LYS A 151 19.26 0.21 3.68
N GLY A 152 18.36 0.72 2.81
CA GLY A 152 17.98 0.06 1.56
C GLY A 152 17.03 -1.12 1.78
N VAL A 153 17.14 -2.15 0.95
CA VAL A 153 16.26 -3.32 0.97
C VAL A 153 16.62 -4.28 2.09
N GLU A 154 15.75 -4.42 3.07
CA GLU A 154 15.95 -5.28 4.23
C GLU A 154 15.23 -6.64 4.06
N PRO A 155 15.67 -7.72 4.75
CA PRO A 155 15.15 -9.08 4.51
C PRO A 155 13.63 -9.24 4.65
N GLN A 156 13.00 -8.49 5.57
CA GLN A 156 11.55 -8.55 5.75
C GLN A 156 10.82 -7.90 4.58
N THR A 157 11.36 -6.82 4.04
CA THR A 157 10.84 -6.13 2.84
C THR A 157 10.80 -7.10 1.66
N LEU A 158 11.87 -7.87 1.47
CA LEU A 158 11.96 -8.86 0.39
C LEU A 158 10.89 -9.96 0.51
N LYS A 159 10.66 -10.48 1.72
CA LYS A 159 9.61 -11.48 1.95
C LYS A 159 8.22 -10.95 1.61
N LEU A 160 7.93 -9.71 1.98
CA LEU A 160 6.64 -9.07 1.69
C LEU A 160 6.47 -8.78 0.19
N PHE A 161 7.55 -8.38 -0.46
CA PHE A 161 7.59 -8.22 -1.92
C PHE A 161 7.22 -9.53 -2.64
N GLU A 162 7.84 -10.64 -2.27
CA GLU A 162 7.55 -11.96 -2.83
C GLU A 162 6.06 -12.33 -2.71
N VAL A 163 5.43 -12.00 -1.59
CA VAL A 163 3.99 -12.25 -1.41
C VAL A 163 3.14 -11.38 -2.33
N CYS A 164 3.46 -10.09 -2.46
CA CYS A 164 2.77 -9.19 -3.39
C CYS A 164 2.91 -9.68 -4.83
N ARG A 165 4.13 -10.03 -5.25
CA ARG A 165 4.44 -10.54 -6.59
C ARG A 165 3.63 -11.80 -6.93
N ARG A 166 3.60 -12.80 -6.02
CA ARG A 166 2.82 -14.03 -6.21
C ARG A 166 1.32 -13.80 -6.33
N ARG A 167 0.83 -12.69 -5.77
CA ARG A 167 -0.59 -12.31 -5.80
C ARG A 167 -0.95 -11.35 -6.92
N GLY A 168 0.03 -10.91 -7.71
CA GLY A 168 -0.17 -9.89 -8.74
C GLY A 168 -0.58 -8.53 -8.17
N VAL A 169 -0.15 -8.21 -6.94
CA VAL A 169 -0.41 -6.91 -6.29
C VAL A 169 0.67 -5.93 -6.74
N PRO A 170 0.35 -4.85 -7.48
CA PRO A 170 1.31 -3.84 -7.90
C PRO A 170 1.89 -3.09 -6.68
N ILE A 171 3.18 -2.76 -6.77
CA ILE A 171 3.94 -2.19 -5.67
C ILE A 171 4.44 -0.80 -6.04
N PHE A 172 4.24 0.14 -5.12
CA PHE A 172 4.74 1.50 -5.15
C PHE A 172 5.76 1.64 -4.01
N VAL A 173 6.94 2.19 -4.29
CA VAL A 173 8.01 2.28 -3.31
C VAL A 173 8.11 3.71 -2.77
N PHE A 174 8.14 3.87 -1.46
CA PHE A 174 8.43 5.12 -0.78
C PHE A 174 9.76 5.01 -0.02
N ILE A 175 10.81 5.65 -0.53
CA ILE A 175 12.11 5.74 0.11
C ILE A 175 12.04 6.87 1.13
N ASN A 176 11.94 6.47 2.40
CA ASN A 176 11.67 7.33 3.54
C ASN A 176 12.96 7.72 4.27
N LYS A 177 12.87 8.74 5.11
CA LYS A 177 13.93 9.26 5.99
C LYS A 177 15.06 9.98 5.26
N MET A 178 14.76 10.63 4.13
CA MET A 178 15.69 11.49 3.44
C MET A 178 16.19 12.68 4.30
N ASP A 179 15.51 12.95 5.43
CA ASP A 179 15.93 13.93 6.45
C ASP A 179 17.11 13.48 7.33
N ARG A 180 17.60 12.26 7.13
CA ARG A 180 18.74 11.65 7.81
C ARG A 180 19.84 11.33 6.80
N PRO A 181 21.09 11.09 7.26
CA PRO A 181 22.11 10.58 6.36
C PRO A 181 21.63 9.35 5.61
N SER A 182 21.62 9.43 4.30
CA SER A 182 21.10 8.38 3.41
C SER A 182 22.19 7.84 2.49
N ARG A 183 21.91 6.70 1.88
CA ARG A 183 22.71 6.22 0.74
C ARG A 183 22.37 7.06 -0.49
N PRO A 184 23.29 7.16 -1.46
CA PRO A 184 23.02 7.86 -2.72
C PRO A 184 21.74 7.35 -3.38
N PRO A 185 20.84 8.24 -3.85
CA PRO A 185 19.57 7.82 -4.44
C PRO A 185 19.71 6.87 -5.63
N LEU A 186 20.71 7.08 -6.49
CA LEU A 186 21.00 6.19 -7.63
C LEU A 186 21.38 4.77 -7.19
N GLU A 187 22.15 4.62 -6.11
CA GLU A 187 22.49 3.31 -5.56
C GLU A 187 21.26 2.57 -5.01
N LEU A 188 20.34 3.30 -4.38
CA LEU A 188 19.10 2.73 -3.86
C LEU A 188 18.19 2.22 -5.00
N ILE A 189 18.13 2.95 -6.10
CA ILE A 189 17.38 2.53 -7.30
C ILE A 189 17.99 1.28 -7.92
N ASP A 190 19.31 1.26 -8.09
CA ASP A 190 20.06 0.12 -8.65
C ASP A 190 19.91 -1.13 -7.76
N GLU A 191 19.95 -0.97 -6.43
CA GLU A 191 19.68 -2.07 -5.50
C GLU A 191 18.24 -2.60 -5.65
N LEU A 192 17.25 -1.70 -5.71
CA LEU A 192 15.85 -2.07 -5.89
C LEU A 192 15.63 -2.84 -7.18
N GLU A 193 16.17 -2.38 -8.29
CA GLU A 193 16.09 -3.06 -9.58
C GLU A 193 16.72 -4.46 -9.52
N LYS A 194 17.94 -4.57 -9.01
CA LYS A 194 18.67 -5.84 -8.92
C LYS A 194 18.00 -6.84 -8.00
N VAL A 195 17.50 -6.38 -6.85
CA VAL A 195 16.94 -7.25 -5.82
C VAL A 195 15.50 -7.64 -6.11
N LEU A 196 14.68 -6.71 -6.62
CA LEU A 196 13.28 -6.95 -6.88
C LEU A 196 13.02 -7.43 -8.32
N GLY A 197 13.90 -7.13 -9.26
CA GLY A 197 13.77 -7.51 -10.67
C GLY A 197 12.62 -6.81 -11.38
N LEU A 198 12.28 -5.58 -10.96
CA LEU A 198 11.30 -4.70 -11.58
C LEU A 198 11.97 -3.46 -12.12
N ALA A 199 11.52 -2.95 -13.26
CA ALA A 199 12.03 -1.71 -13.82
C ALA A 199 11.70 -0.52 -12.90
N PRO A 200 12.70 0.26 -12.42
CA PRO A 200 12.45 1.40 -11.56
C PRO A 200 11.90 2.58 -12.35
N ALA A 201 10.88 3.25 -11.80
CA ALA A 201 10.35 4.48 -12.33
C ALA A 201 10.31 5.57 -11.26
N PRO A 202 11.40 6.33 -11.05
CA PRO A 202 11.42 7.43 -10.11
C PRO A 202 10.42 8.52 -10.53
N VAL A 203 9.38 8.74 -9.72
CA VAL A 203 8.33 9.73 -9.96
C VAL A 203 8.76 11.10 -9.47
N ASN A 204 9.51 11.13 -8.37
CA ASN A 204 10.17 12.34 -7.88
C ASN A 204 11.65 12.08 -7.59
N TRP A 205 12.41 13.15 -7.43
CA TRP A 205 13.83 13.11 -7.09
C TRP A 205 14.15 13.96 -5.87
N PRO A 206 14.97 13.48 -4.92
CA PRO A 206 15.25 14.23 -3.69
C PRO A 206 16.21 15.39 -3.93
N LEU A 207 15.95 16.53 -3.30
CA LEU A 207 16.81 17.71 -3.30
C LEU A 207 17.70 17.69 -2.06
N GLY A 208 18.75 16.86 -2.14
CA GLY A 208 19.69 16.62 -1.06
C GLY A 208 19.25 15.53 -0.09
N ASP A 209 20.05 15.38 0.97
CA ASP A 209 19.85 14.38 2.02
C ASP A 209 20.15 14.96 3.41
N GLY A 210 19.72 14.27 4.47
CA GLY A 210 19.97 14.66 5.85
C GLY A 210 19.53 16.09 6.16
N PRO A 211 20.38 16.92 6.79
CA PRO A 211 20.06 18.32 7.07
C PRO A 211 19.89 19.17 5.81
N ARG A 212 20.45 18.75 4.67
CA ARG A 212 20.38 19.45 3.38
C ARG A 212 19.11 19.10 2.59
N PHE A 213 18.34 18.11 3.01
CA PHE A 213 17.10 17.74 2.34
C PHE A 213 16.08 18.87 2.40
N ARG A 214 15.80 19.52 1.27
CA ARG A 214 14.93 20.70 1.13
C ARG A 214 13.60 20.40 0.47
N GLY A 215 13.50 19.32 -0.29
CA GLY A 215 12.32 19.04 -1.07
C GLY A 215 12.49 17.89 -2.05
N VAL A 216 11.60 17.88 -3.04
CA VAL A 216 11.64 16.90 -4.12
C VAL A 216 11.36 17.59 -5.46
N TYR A 217 12.00 17.12 -6.51
CA TYR A 217 11.66 17.44 -7.90
C TYR A 217 10.61 16.43 -8.41
N ASP A 218 9.43 16.93 -8.77
CA ASP A 218 8.36 16.12 -9.39
C ASP A 218 8.68 15.96 -10.88
N ARG A 219 9.16 14.79 -11.29
CA ARG A 219 9.56 14.52 -12.68
C ARG A 219 8.38 14.52 -13.64
N LYS A 220 7.18 14.17 -13.17
CA LYS A 220 5.96 14.16 -14.00
C LYS A 220 5.51 15.58 -14.38
N LYS A 221 5.64 16.52 -13.45
CA LYS A 221 5.23 17.91 -13.64
C LYS A 221 6.37 18.82 -14.10
N GLY A 222 7.63 18.41 -13.90
CA GLY A 222 8.79 19.25 -14.13
C GLY A 222 8.94 20.37 -13.08
N GLU A 223 8.44 20.14 -11.85
CA GLU A 223 8.34 21.14 -10.80
C GLU A 223 9.14 20.73 -9.56
N VAL A 224 9.77 21.71 -8.93
CA VAL A 224 10.42 21.57 -7.65
C VAL A 224 9.44 21.89 -6.53
N ASN A 225 9.30 21.00 -5.59
CA ASN A 225 8.53 21.15 -4.36
C ASN A 225 9.48 21.42 -3.20
N LEU A 226 9.59 22.69 -2.78
CA LEU A 226 10.37 23.11 -1.62
C LEU A 226 9.48 23.10 -0.37
N TYR A 227 9.99 22.55 0.73
CA TYR A 227 9.25 22.44 1.98
C TYR A 227 9.91 23.18 3.13
N GLU A 228 9.09 23.79 3.98
CA GLU A 228 9.52 24.31 5.26
C GLU A 228 9.29 23.30 6.39
N ARG A 229 10.24 23.19 7.30
CA ARG A 229 10.11 22.29 8.46
C ARG A 229 9.10 22.85 9.45
N THR A 230 8.12 22.02 9.82
CA THR A 230 7.21 22.33 10.92
C THR A 230 7.65 21.61 12.20
N PRO A 231 7.29 22.13 13.40
CA PRO A 231 7.64 21.50 14.65
C PRO A 231 7.15 20.05 14.67
N HIS A 232 8.10 19.09 14.76
CA HIS A 232 7.86 17.65 14.76
C HIS A 232 7.02 17.11 13.60
N GLY A 233 6.87 17.87 12.49
CA GLY A 233 6.02 17.46 11.36
C GLY A 233 4.55 17.26 11.74
N ALA A 234 4.07 17.89 12.81
CA ALA A 234 2.71 17.71 13.29
C ALA A 234 1.64 18.25 12.33
N PHE A 235 2.02 19.21 11.50
CA PHE A 235 1.16 19.85 10.50
C PHE A 235 1.63 19.55 9.09
N LYS A 236 0.77 19.82 8.10
CA LYS A 236 1.17 19.81 6.69
C LYS A 236 2.32 20.79 6.49
N ALA A 237 3.39 20.34 5.85
CA ALA A 237 4.52 21.21 5.59
C ALA A 237 4.12 22.32 4.60
N PRO A 238 4.44 23.60 4.87
CA PRO A 238 4.32 24.65 3.88
C PRO A 238 5.11 24.25 2.61
N LEU A 239 4.49 24.45 1.46
CA LEU A 239 5.01 24.06 0.17
C LEU A 239 5.16 25.27 -0.73
N GLU A 240 6.33 25.45 -1.29
CA GLU A 240 6.59 26.38 -2.40
C GLU A 240 6.89 25.57 -3.67
N VAL A 241 6.21 25.88 -4.76
CA VAL A 241 6.40 25.22 -6.05
C VAL A 241 7.12 26.18 -6.99
N ALA A 242 8.18 25.71 -7.62
CA ALA A 242 9.03 26.49 -8.52
C ALA A 242 9.52 25.62 -9.70
N GLY A 243 9.96 26.25 -10.78
CA GLY A 243 10.72 25.55 -11.83
C GLY A 243 12.13 25.21 -11.35
N ILE A 244 12.75 24.18 -11.90
CA ILE A 244 14.12 23.79 -11.49
C ILE A 244 15.15 24.91 -11.76
N GLU A 245 14.92 25.75 -12.77
CA GLU A 245 15.79 26.87 -13.13
C GLU A 245 15.49 28.16 -12.32
N ASP A 246 14.46 28.15 -11.47
CA ASP A 246 14.06 29.31 -10.69
C ASP A 246 15.17 29.71 -9.70
N GLU A 247 15.43 31.02 -9.57
CA GLU A 247 16.43 31.55 -8.66
C GLU A 247 16.21 31.12 -7.20
N LYS A 248 14.95 30.98 -6.80
CA LYS A 248 14.56 30.45 -5.48
C LYS A 248 15.07 29.04 -5.20
N VAL A 249 15.09 28.18 -6.21
CA VAL A 249 15.63 26.82 -6.08
C VAL A 249 17.15 26.89 -5.89
N ARG A 250 17.83 27.76 -6.62
CA ARG A 250 19.27 27.99 -6.45
C ARG A 250 19.61 28.58 -5.09
N GLU A 251 18.80 29.51 -4.59
CA GLU A 251 18.97 30.09 -3.25
C GLU A 251 18.71 29.06 -2.12
N ALA A 252 17.75 28.18 -2.32
CA ALA A 252 17.39 27.12 -1.36
C ALA A 252 18.42 25.99 -1.28
N LEU A 253 19.15 25.74 -2.39
CA LEU A 253 20.20 24.74 -2.52
C LEU A 253 21.56 25.44 -2.60
N SER A 254 22.64 24.78 -2.13
CA SER A 254 23.99 25.23 -2.45
C SER A 254 24.27 25.02 -3.94
N ASP A 255 25.20 25.82 -4.53
CA ASP A 255 25.58 25.64 -5.94
C ASP A 255 25.98 24.21 -6.26
N GLU A 256 26.80 23.59 -5.40
CA GLU A 256 27.22 22.19 -5.54
C GLU A 256 26.03 21.23 -5.55
N LEU A 257 25.07 21.42 -4.66
CA LEU A 257 23.89 20.55 -4.58
C LEU A 257 22.97 20.76 -5.79
N TYR A 258 22.81 22.00 -6.25
CA TYR A 258 22.03 22.32 -7.44
C TYR A 258 22.60 21.65 -8.68
N GLU A 259 23.93 21.77 -8.89
CA GLU A 259 24.61 21.12 -10.01
C GLU A 259 24.46 19.59 -9.95
N THR A 260 24.64 19.01 -8.75
CA THR A 260 24.48 17.57 -8.55
C THR A 260 23.07 17.10 -8.91
N VAL A 261 22.03 17.77 -8.38
CA VAL A 261 20.63 17.41 -8.65
C VAL A 261 20.28 17.53 -10.13
N THR A 262 20.75 18.61 -10.79
CA THR A 262 20.49 18.81 -12.22
C THR A 262 21.12 17.70 -13.06
N GLN A 263 22.38 17.35 -12.78
CA GLN A 263 23.07 16.24 -13.47
C GLN A 263 22.39 14.89 -13.23
N GLU A 264 21.96 14.62 -11.99
CA GLU A 264 21.25 13.39 -11.66
C GLU A 264 19.90 13.29 -12.38
N VAL A 265 19.14 14.38 -12.47
CA VAL A 265 17.86 14.43 -13.19
C VAL A 265 18.06 14.18 -14.70
N GLU A 266 19.07 14.84 -15.31
CA GLU A 266 19.43 14.60 -16.72
C GLU A 266 19.85 13.15 -16.96
N LEU A 267 20.65 12.58 -16.05
CA LEU A 267 21.07 11.18 -16.13
C LEU A 267 19.87 10.23 -16.07
N LEU A 268 18.93 10.48 -15.15
CA LEU A 268 17.72 9.66 -15.00
C LEU A 268 16.85 9.67 -16.26
N ASP A 269 16.72 10.81 -16.90
CA ASP A 269 15.95 10.94 -18.15
C ASP A 269 16.58 10.15 -19.32
N GLY A 270 17.90 9.92 -19.24
CA GLY A 270 18.63 9.11 -20.22
C GLY A 270 18.66 7.61 -19.93
N VAL A 271 18.53 7.18 -18.68
CA VAL A 271 18.72 5.77 -18.26
C VAL A 271 17.47 5.08 -17.75
N THR A 272 16.44 5.81 -17.28
CA THR A 272 15.20 5.21 -16.79
C THR A 272 14.14 5.20 -17.89
N GLU A 273 13.39 4.10 -17.95
CA GLU A 273 12.24 4.02 -18.84
C GLU A 273 11.11 4.95 -18.36
N PRO A 274 10.35 5.56 -19.29
CA PRO A 274 9.19 6.36 -18.94
C PRO A 274 8.20 5.57 -18.07
N LEU A 275 7.53 6.28 -17.15
CA LEU A 275 6.50 5.68 -16.32
C LEU A 275 5.31 5.23 -17.18
N ASP A 276 5.01 3.94 -17.14
CA ASP A 276 3.91 3.30 -17.86
C ASP A 276 2.94 2.64 -16.86
N ILE A 277 1.73 3.16 -16.79
CA ILE A 277 0.71 2.69 -15.84
C ILE A 277 0.33 1.23 -16.10
N GLU A 278 0.25 0.79 -17.35
CA GLU A 278 -0.10 -0.60 -17.68
C GLU A 278 0.97 -1.55 -17.19
N ARG A 279 2.26 -1.20 -17.33
CA ARG A 279 3.38 -1.97 -16.81
C ARG A 279 3.44 -1.96 -15.28
N VAL A 280 3.09 -0.85 -14.64
CA VAL A 280 2.97 -0.77 -13.18
C VAL A 280 1.90 -1.73 -12.67
N LEU A 281 0.72 -1.71 -13.29
CA LEU A 281 -0.39 -2.60 -12.93
C LEU A 281 -0.10 -4.07 -13.26
N ALA A 282 0.70 -4.34 -14.29
CA ALA A 282 1.19 -5.69 -14.61
C ALA A 282 2.28 -6.19 -13.65
N GLY A 283 2.81 -5.33 -12.76
CA GLY A 283 3.91 -5.66 -11.86
C GLY A 283 5.26 -5.82 -12.57
N GLU A 284 5.47 -5.10 -13.65
CA GLU A 284 6.71 -5.08 -14.43
C GLU A 284 7.54 -3.82 -14.15
N GLN A 285 6.89 -2.74 -13.74
CA GLN A 285 7.51 -1.47 -13.39
C GLN A 285 7.08 -1.03 -11.99
N MET A 286 8.00 -0.37 -11.26
CA MET A 286 7.74 0.07 -9.91
C MET A 286 7.95 1.58 -9.78
N PRO A 287 6.88 2.36 -9.49
CA PRO A 287 7.00 3.78 -9.17
C PRO A 287 7.75 3.99 -7.86
N ILE A 288 8.74 4.90 -7.86
CA ILE A 288 9.59 5.20 -6.71
C ILE A 288 9.40 6.66 -6.32
N TYR A 289 9.21 6.88 -5.02
CA TYR A 289 9.09 8.19 -4.40
C TYR A 289 10.12 8.35 -3.30
N PHE A 290 10.75 9.51 -3.23
CA PHE A 290 11.64 9.90 -2.15
C PHE A 290 10.95 10.90 -1.23
N GLY A 291 11.23 10.82 0.08
CA GLY A 291 10.66 11.77 1.02
C GLY A 291 11.05 11.56 2.47
N SER A 292 10.44 12.34 3.34
CA SER A 292 10.51 12.22 4.79
C SER A 292 9.11 12.26 5.39
N ALA A 293 8.63 11.11 5.84
CA ALA A 293 7.35 11.03 6.54
C ALA A 293 7.37 11.86 7.82
N MET A 294 8.50 11.91 8.53
CA MET A 294 8.64 12.70 9.78
C MET A 294 8.35 14.17 9.54
N ASN A 295 8.86 14.75 8.47
CA ASN A 295 8.74 16.17 8.16
C ASN A 295 7.59 16.50 7.18
N ASN A 296 6.85 15.51 6.71
CA ASN A 296 5.83 15.63 5.66
C ASN A 296 6.38 16.01 4.26
N PHE A 297 7.68 15.84 4.02
CA PHE A 297 8.28 16.19 2.73
C PHE A 297 8.07 15.06 1.72
N GLY A 298 7.52 15.37 0.54
CA GLY A 298 7.22 14.41 -0.52
C GLY A 298 5.99 13.51 -0.28
N VAL A 299 5.38 13.56 0.91
CA VAL A 299 4.25 12.66 1.27
C VAL A 299 3.00 13.01 0.48
N GLN A 300 2.66 14.29 0.34
CA GLN A 300 1.51 14.71 -0.45
C GLN A 300 1.70 14.39 -1.93
N ASN A 301 2.89 14.67 -2.48
CA ASN A 301 3.25 14.34 -3.85
C ASN A 301 3.09 12.83 -4.11
N MET A 302 3.60 11.99 -3.20
CA MET A 302 3.43 10.53 -3.28
C MET A 302 1.96 10.13 -3.22
N LEU A 303 1.18 10.64 -2.26
CA LEU A 303 -0.24 10.29 -2.11
C LEU A 303 -1.05 10.62 -3.36
N GLU A 304 -0.89 11.81 -3.89
CA GLU A 304 -1.62 12.28 -5.07
C GLU A 304 -1.28 11.44 -6.30
N SER A 305 0.00 11.29 -6.58
CA SER A 305 0.47 10.50 -7.72
C SER A 305 0.13 9.01 -7.58
N PHE A 306 0.23 8.45 -6.36
CA PHE A 306 -0.19 7.08 -6.09
C PHE A 306 -1.68 6.86 -6.36
N LEU A 307 -2.57 7.75 -5.87
CA LEU A 307 -4.01 7.61 -6.06
C LEU A 307 -4.46 7.73 -7.53
N GLU A 308 -3.71 8.47 -8.34
CA GLU A 308 -3.93 8.53 -9.79
C GLU A 308 -3.61 7.19 -10.48
N MET A 309 -2.56 6.49 -10.05
CA MET A 309 -2.07 5.26 -10.67
C MET A 309 -2.60 3.99 -10.01
N ALA A 310 -2.91 4.03 -8.70
CA ALA A 310 -3.41 2.87 -7.98
C ALA A 310 -4.71 2.34 -8.62
N PRO A 311 -4.85 1.02 -8.77
CA PRO A 311 -6.04 0.46 -9.41
C PRO A 311 -7.29 0.71 -8.56
N SER A 312 -8.42 0.92 -9.22
CA SER A 312 -9.73 0.68 -8.62
C SER A 312 -9.89 -0.81 -8.34
N PRO A 313 -10.91 -1.23 -7.58
CA PRO A 313 -11.12 -2.64 -7.26
C PRO A 313 -11.04 -3.52 -8.50
N THR A 314 -10.16 -4.52 -8.45
CA THR A 314 -9.92 -5.45 -9.55
C THR A 314 -10.74 -6.72 -9.37
N GLY A 315 -11.08 -7.37 -10.49
CA GLY A 315 -11.75 -8.66 -10.47
C GLY A 315 -10.93 -9.73 -9.74
N ARG A 316 -11.62 -10.66 -9.09
CA ARG A 316 -11.02 -11.78 -8.36
C ARG A 316 -11.41 -13.10 -8.98
N VAL A 317 -10.46 -14.03 -9.07
CA VAL A 317 -10.75 -15.38 -9.58
C VAL A 317 -11.34 -16.23 -8.46
N SER A 318 -12.52 -16.83 -8.71
CA SER A 318 -13.16 -17.83 -7.85
C SER A 318 -13.50 -19.06 -8.69
N GLU A 319 -12.99 -20.22 -8.34
CA GLU A 319 -13.25 -21.50 -9.03
C GLU A 319 -13.15 -21.40 -10.57
N SER A 320 -12.13 -20.76 -11.08
CA SER A 320 -11.90 -20.53 -12.53
C SER A 320 -12.80 -19.50 -13.20
N LYS A 321 -13.63 -18.77 -12.45
CA LYS A 321 -14.42 -17.64 -12.96
C LYS A 321 -13.89 -16.33 -12.41
N MET A 322 -13.81 -15.34 -13.29
CA MET A 322 -13.50 -13.96 -12.88
C MET A 322 -14.78 -13.32 -12.32
N VAL A 323 -14.72 -12.85 -11.08
CA VAL A 323 -15.79 -12.07 -10.45
C VAL A 323 -15.49 -10.59 -10.68
N ASP A 324 -16.32 -9.93 -11.50
CA ASP A 324 -16.20 -8.50 -11.79
C ASP A 324 -16.75 -7.69 -10.59
N PRO A 325 -16.03 -6.68 -10.09
CA PRO A 325 -16.52 -5.80 -9.05
C PRO A 325 -17.86 -5.12 -9.36
N ASN A 326 -18.14 -4.86 -10.62
CA ASN A 326 -19.38 -4.24 -11.08
C ASN A 326 -20.55 -5.22 -11.27
N THR A 327 -20.40 -6.50 -10.94
CA THR A 327 -21.51 -7.45 -10.92
C THR A 327 -22.47 -7.09 -9.79
N ASP A 328 -23.79 -7.13 -10.09
CA ASP A 328 -24.85 -6.75 -9.11
C ASP A 328 -24.91 -7.73 -7.92
N ASN A 329 -24.51 -8.97 -8.11
CA ASN A 329 -24.45 -9.97 -7.05
C ASN A 329 -23.36 -9.62 -6.04
N PHE A 330 -23.76 -9.45 -4.78
CA PHE A 330 -22.83 -9.27 -3.67
C PHE A 330 -21.93 -10.49 -3.50
N SER A 331 -20.65 -10.26 -3.37
CA SER A 331 -19.71 -11.25 -2.85
C SER A 331 -18.63 -10.59 -2.01
N GLY A 332 -18.15 -11.33 -1.02
CA GLY A 332 -17.06 -10.89 -0.15
C GLY A 332 -16.35 -12.08 0.48
N PHE A 333 -15.17 -11.84 1.02
CA PHE A 333 -14.44 -12.87 1.77
C PHE A 333 -13.88 -12.37 3.08
N VAL A 334 -13.83 -13.26 4.06
CA VAL A 334 -13.29 -13.01 5.39
C VAL A 334 -11.77 -13.13 5.35
N PHE A 335 -11.05 -12.04 5.58
CA PHE A 335 -9.57 -12.08 5.58
C PHE A 335 -8.96 -11.96 6.98
N LYS A 336 -9.73 -11.44 7.96
CA LYS A 336 -9.27 -11.25 9.34
C LYS A 336 -10.41 -11.43 10.35
N ILE A 337 -10.09 -12.00 11.50
CA ILE A 337 -11.00 -12.07 12.66
C ILE A 337 -10.23 -11.60 13.88
N GLN A 338 -10.76 -10.60 14.56
CA GLN A 338 -10.18 -10.05 15.76
C GLN A 338 -11.14 -10.26 16.95
N ALA A 339 -10.69 -10.96 17.95
CA ALA A 339 -11.42 -11.15 19.21
C ALA A 339 -11.03 -10.10 20.24
N ASN A 340 -11.86 -9.92 21.26
CA ASN A 340 -11.59 -9.09 22.43
C ASN A 340 -11.30 -7.61 22.14
N MET A 341 -11.97 -7.03 21.15
CA MET A 341 -11.86 -5.59 20.87
C MET A 341 -12.36 -4.72 22.04
N ASN A 342 -13.27 -5.24 22.85
CA ASN A 342 -13.67 -4.66 24.10
C ASN A 342 -13.45 -5.70 25.23
N PRO A 343 -12.58 -5.42 26.23
CA PRO A 343 -12.34 -6.35 27.33
C PRO A 343 -13.60 -6.72 28.12
N ARG A 344 -14.65 -5.90 28.06
CA ARG A 344 -15.93 -6.12 28.78
C ARG A 344 -16.93 -6.96 27.98
N HIS A 345 -16.69 -7.21 26.71
CA HIS A 345 -17.57 -7.95 25.81
C HIS A 345 -16.78 -9.02 25.05
N ARG A 346 -17.37 -10.20 24.87
CA ARG A 346 -16.78 -11.29 24.07
C ARG A 346 -17.05 -11.15 22.57
N ASP A 347 -17.20 -9.92 22.10
CA ASP A 347 -17.50 -9.65 20.69
C ASP A 347 -16.28 -9.93 19.81
N ARG A 348 -16.56 -10.46 18.64
CA ARG A 348 -15.58 -10.63 17.55
C ARG A 348 -15.86 -9.59 16.48
N ALA A 349 -14.81 -9.03 15.92
CA ALA A 349 -14.87 -8.28 14.69
C ALA A 349 -14.39 -9.16 13.54
N VAL A 350 -15.24 -9.40 12.58
CA VAL A 350 -14.93 -10.15 11.36
C VAL A 350 -14.75 -9.15 10.22
N PHE A 351 -13.56 -9.12 9.64
CA PHE A 351 -13.25 -8.21 8.54
C PHE A 351 -13.48 -8.91 7.20
N VAL A 352 -14.35 -8.32 6.41
CA VAL A 352 -14.77 -8.82 5.11
C VAL A 352 -14.37 -7.82 4.02
N ARG A 353 -13.64 -8.28 3.01
CA ARG A 353 -13.41 -7.53 1.78
C ARG A 353 -14.58 -7.76 0.84
N ILE A 354 -15.25 -6.69 0.39
CA ILE A 354 -16.27 -6.78 -0.67
C ILE A 354 -15.54 -6.93 -2.01
N VAL A 355 -15.89 -7.98 -2.74
CA VAL A 355 -15.32 -8.30 -4.06
C VAL A 355 -16.21 -7.80 -5.19
N SER A 356 -17.52 -7.96 -5.07
CA SER A 356 -18.49 -7.52 -6.08
C SER A 356 -19.79 -7.02 -5.44
N GLY A 357 -20.52 -6.20 -6.19
CA GLY A 357 -21.84 -5.74 -5.82
C GLY A 357 -21.84 -4.67 -4.74
N ILE A 358 -22.99 -4.57 -4.10
CA ILE A 358 -23.30 -3.58 -3.07
C ILE A 358 -23.67 -4.30 -1.78
N PHE A 359 -23.08 -3.89 -0.69
CA PHE A 359 -23.52 -4.26 0.65
C PHE A 359 -24.60 -3.29 1.09
N GLU A 360 -25.70 -3.83 1.59
CA GLU A 360 -26.74 -3.10 2.30
C GLU A 360 -26.90 -3.67 3.71
N ARG A 361 -27.13 -2.79 4.70
CA ARG A 361 -27.35 -3.22 6.07
C ARG A 361 -28.50 -4.22 6.13
N ASP A 362 -28.37 -5.22 6.97
CA ASP A 362 -29.37 -6.27 7.19
C ASP A 362 -29.59 -7.23 6.02
N MET A 363 -28.81 -7.12 4.94
CA MET A 363 -28.87 -8.09 3.86
C MET A 363 -28.57 -9.52 4.36
N GLN A 364 -29.15 -10.49 3.69
CA GLN A 364 -28.87 -11.91 3.92
C GLN A 364 -27.87 -12.42 2.89
N VAL A 365 -26.83 -13.06 3.37
CA VAL A 365 -25.81 -13.71 2.56
C VAL A 365 -25.73 -15.20 2.88
N VAL A 366 -25.19 -15.98 1.97
CA VAL A 366 -24.87 -17.38 2.20
C VAL A 366 -23.38 -17.51 2.51
N ASP A 367 -23.04 -18.10 3.64
CA ASP A 367 -21.69 -18.57 3.91
C ASP A 367 -21.46 -19.85 3.08
N GLN A 368 -20.61 -19.75 2.06
CA GLN A 368 -20.41 -20.83 1.08
C GLN A 368 -19.82 -22.10 1.72
N ARG A 369 -19.00 -21.96 2.76
CA ARG A 369 -18.44 -23.13 3.47
C ARG A 369 -19.51 -23.91 4.23
N SER A 370 -20.40 -23.21 4.95
CA SER A 370 -21.41 -23.88 5.80
C SER A 370 -22.78 -24.03 5.13
N GLY A 371 -23.03 -23.37 4.00
CA GLY A 371 -24.33 -23.31 3.33
C GLY A 371 -25.41 -22.54 4.10
N ARG A 372 -25.05 -21.86 5.19
CA ARG A 372 -26.01 -21.17 6.06
C ARG A 372 -26.28 -19.76 5.57
N LYS A 373 -27.53 -19.33 5.67
CA LYS A 373 -27.93 -17.96 5.49
C LYS A 373 -27.62 -17.17 6.76
N VAL A 374 -26.92 -16.04 6.61
CA VAL A 374 -26.52 -15.16 7.69
C VAL A 374 -26.94 -13.73 7.38
N ARG A 375 -27.59 -13.05 8.35
CA ARG A 375 -27.94 -11.64 8.24
C ARG A 375 -26.76 -10.78 8.70
N LEU A 376 -26.35 -9.81 7.88
CA LEU A 376 -25.26 -8.89 8.16
C LEU A 376 -25.79 -7.61 8.81
N ALA A 377 -26.16 -7.68 10.09
CA ALA A 377 -26.86 -6.60 10.79
C ALA A 377 -25.92 -5.51 11.36
N ASN A 378 -24.75 -5.90 11.86
CA ASN A 378 -23.85 -5.02 12.61
C ASN A 378 -22.57 -4.71 11.83
N ALA A 379 -22.73 -4.21 10.61
CA ALA A 379 -21.60 -3.76 9.81
C ALA A 379 -21.15 -2.37 10.29
N GLN A 380 -19.87 -2.21 10.48
CA GLN A 380 -19.24 -0.98 10.95
C GLN A 380 -18.08 -0.59 10.05
N LYS A 381 -17.91 0.70 9.86
CA LYS A 381 -16.68 1.32 9.42
C LYS A 381 -15.82 1.55 10.64
N LEU A 382 -14.56 1.11 10.59
CA LEU A 382 -13.62 1.29 11.67
C LEU A 382 -12.61 2.37 11.31
N PHE A 383 -12.45 3.33 12.20
CA PHE A 383 -11.39 4.32 12.15
C PHE A 383 -10.64 4.28 13.49
N GLY A 384 -9.58 3.47 13.57
CA GLY A 384 -8.91 3.22 14.84
C GLY A 384 -9.86 2.65 15.90
N GLN A 385 -10.18 3.43 16.94
CA GLN A 385 -11.15 3.07 17.97
C GLN A 385 -12.60 3.46 17.64
N ASP A 386 -12.77 4.42 16.73
CA ASP A 386 -14.09 4.93 16.39
C ASP A 386 -14.85 3.93 15.52
N ARG A 387 -16.14 3.81 15.79
CA ARG A 387 -17.03 2.87 15.13
C ARG A 387 -18.23 3.64 14.60
N GLU A 388 -18.39 3.62 13.31
CA GLU A 388 -19.54 4.18 12.64
C GLU A 388 -20.35 3.06 12.00
N THR A 389 -21.66 3.07 12.23
CA THR A 389 -22.54 2.08 11.60
C THR A 389 -22.59 2.32 10.11
N LEU A 390 -22.47 1.26 9.32
CA LEU A 390 -22.41 1.32 7.88
C LEU A 390 -23.74 0.82 7.30
N ASP A 391 -24.42 1.68 6.54
CA ASP A 391 -25.67 1.32 5.86
C ASP A 391 -25.43 0.70 4.48
N THR A 392 -24.46 1.24 3.76
CA THR A 392 -24.12 0.82 2.39
C THR A 392 -22.62 0.83 2.19
N ALA A 393 -22.11 -0.18 1.46
CA ALA A 393 -20.71 -0.25 1.04
C ALA A 393 -20.61 -0.92 -0.34
N TYR A 394 -19.50 -0.74 -1.01
CA TYR A 394 -19.30 -1.12 -2.41
C TYR A 394 -18.11 -2.06 -2.57
N ALA A 395 -18.05 -2.75 -3.70
CA ALA A 395 -16.87 -3.52 -4.05
C ALA A 395 -15.61 -2.68 -3.87
N GLY A 396 -14.62 -3.22 -3.19
CA GLY A 396 -13.43 -2.48 -2.78
C GLY A 396 -13.41 -2.11 -1.29
N ASP A 397 -14.55 -1.90 -0.67
CA ASP A 397 -14.61 -1.57 0.76
C ASP A 397 -14.33 -2.77 1.67
N ILE A 398 -14.00 -2.45 2.91
CA ILE A 398 -13.82 -3.41 3.97
C ILE A 398 -14.89 -3.18 5.03
N LEU A 399 -15.63 -4.24 5.34
CA LEU A 399 -16.62 -4.26 6.42
C LEU A 399 -16.00 -4.84 7.68
N ALA A 400 -16.31 -4.26 8.83
CA ALA A 400 -16.14 -4.91 10.12
C ALA A 400 -17.51 -5.36 10.64
N LEU A 401 -17.75 -6.66 10.66
CA LEU A 401 -18.96 -7.25 11.23
C LEU A 401 -18.72 -7.54 12.71
N VAL A 402 -19.38 -6.79 13.58
CA VAL A 402 -19.21 -6.93 15.04
C VAL A 402 -20.35 -7.77 15.60
N GLY A 403 -20.00 -8.88 16.28
CA GLY A 403 -20.99 -9.77 16.86
C GLY A 403 -20.53 -11.21 16.93
N ASN A 404 -21.48 -12.11 17.21
CA ASN A 404 -21.22 -13.54 17.34
C ASN A 404 -21.41 -14.28 16.00
N TYR A 405 -20.60 -13.91 15.00
CA TYR A 405 -20.58 -14.60 13.71
C TYR A 405 -19.66 -15.83 13.78
N ASN A 406 -20.11 -16.96 13.22
CA ASN A 406 -19.34 -18.21 13.15
C ASN A 406 -18.53 -18.34 11.85
N PHE A 407 -18.05 -17.23 11.34
CA PHE A 407 -17.17 -17.22 10.17
C PHE A 407 -15.75 -17.64 10.52
N LEU A 408 -15.07 -18.21 9.54
CA LEU A 408 -13.64 -18.51 9.57
C LEU A 408 -12.90 -17.61 8.56
N ILE A 409 -11.61 -17.42 8.77
CA ILE A 409 -10.75 -16.74 7.79
C ILE A 409 -10.75 -17.59 6.50
N GLY A 410 -10.99 -16.93 5.36
CA GLY A 410 -11.14 -17.56 4.05
C GLY A 410 -12.60 -17.85 3.65
N ASP A 411 -13.58 -17.72 4.56
CA ASP A 411 -14.99 -17.92 4.20
C ASP A 411 -15.41 -16.90 3.13
N THR A 412 -16.16 -17.38 2.15
CA THR A 412 -16.77 -16.58 1.09
C THR A 412 -18.25 -16.38 1.38
N LEU A 413 -18.70 -15.14 1.27
CA LEU A 413 -20.08 -14.69 1.49
C LEU A 413 -20.67 -14.25 0.14
N THR A 414 -21.85 -14.77 -0.21
CA THR A 414 -22.55 -14.45 -1.47
C THR A 414 -24.02 -14.23 -1.26
#